data_9746e3a71ece96a4724cb539eff9d022
#
_entry.id   9746e3a71ece96a4724cb539eff9d022
#
_cell.length_a   1.000
_cell.length_b   1.000
_cell.length_c   1.000
_cell.angle_alpha   90.00
_cell.angle_beta   90.00
_cell.angle_gamma   90.00
#
_symmetry.space_group_name_H-M   'P 1'
#
loop_
_entity.id
_entity.type
_entity.pdbx_description
1 polymer ?
#
loop_
_entity_poly.entity_id
_entity_poly.type
_entity_poly.pdbx_seq_one_letter_code
_entity_poly.pdbx_strand_id
1 'polypeptide(L)' 'MRKQLIRTSLTKDLFMIYDKKQCFYVVSIGEIKINKNGDITSKNVLYSSKHLQDCLNYFNKGGKK' A
#
# COMPACT_ATOMS: atom_id res chain seq x y z
N MET A 1 7.23 -1.29 -12.73
CA MET A 1 6.21 -1.32 -11.69
C MET A 1 5.56 0.03 -11.55
N ARG A 2 4.27 0.06 -11.42
CA ARG A 2 3.55 1.31 -11.25
C ARG A 2 2.91 1.37 -9.88
N LYS A 3 2.68 2.58 -9.42
CA LYS A 3 2.12 2.83 -8.11
C LYS A 3 0.97 3.83 -8.27
N GLN A 4 -0.17 3.52 -7.68
CA GLN A 4 -1.32 4.39 -7.73
C GLN A 4 -1.93 4.54 -6.34
N LEU A 5 -2.17 5.78 -5.94
CA LEU A 5 -2.83 6.04 -4.66
C LEU A 5 -4.32 5.75 -4.82
N ILE A 6 -4.84 4.85 -3.99
CA ILE A 6 -6.24 4.47 -4.04
C ILE A 6 -7.05 5.21 -2.99
N ARG A 7 -6.48 5.39 -1.82
CA ARG A 7 -7.20 6.00 -0.72
C ARG A 7 -6.24 6.68 0.22
N THR A 8 -6.64 7.75 0.84
CA THR A 8 -5.80 8.48 1.78
C THR A 8 -6.62 8.91 2.99
N SER A 9 -5.95 9.01 4.11
CA SER A 9 -6.56 9.53 5.32
C SER A 9 -5.53 10.42 6.02
N LEU A 10 -5.89 10.93 7.18
CA LEU A 10 -4.96 11.77 7.94
C LEU A 10 -3.75 11.01 8.45
N THR A 11 -3.86 9.70 8.57
CA THR A 11 -2.79 8.91 9.17
C THR A 11 -2.18 7.87 8.24
N LYS A 12 -2.83 7.55 7.14
CA LYS A 12 -2.37 6.45 6.26
C LYS A 12 -2.74 6.70 4.82
N ASP A 13 -2.01 6.01 3.95
CA ASP A 13 -2.30 5.98 2.53
C ASP A 13 -2.38 4.53 2.07
N LEU A 14 -3.23 4.26 1.10
CA LEU A 14 -3.36 2.94 0.50
C LEU A 14 -2.98 3.04 -0.96
N PHE A 15 -1.98 2.26 -1.35
CA PHE A 15 -1.48 2.24 -2.72
C PHE A 15 -1.73 0.90 -3.39
N MET A 16 -1.91 0.95 -4.69
CA MET A 16 -1.92 -0.24 -5.54
C MET A 16 -0.61 -0.26 -6.30
N ILE A 17 0.12 -1.36 -6.20
CA ILE A 17 1.39 -1.56 -6.88
C ILE A 17 1.17 -2.63 -7.94
N TYR A 18 1.45 -2.33 -9.19
CA TYR A 18 1.12 -3.26 -10.25
C TYR A 18 2.07 -3.15 -11.44
N ASP A 19 2.11 -4.23 -12.21
CA ASP A 19 2.74 -4.25 -13.51
C ASP A 19 2.01 -5.28 -14.36
N LYS A 20 2.63 -5.74 -15.45
CA LYS A 20 1.98 -6.68 -16.34
C LYS A 20 1.74 -8.05 -15.73
N LYS A 21 2.48 -8.38 -14.71
CA LYS A 21 2.44 -9.73 -14.15
C LYS A 21 1.83 -9.82 -12.77
N GLN A 22 1.79 -8.76 -12.04
CA GLN A 22 1.34 -8.83 -10.66
C GLN A 22 0.70 -7.55 -10.19
N CYS A 23 -0.07 -7.68 -9.13
CA CYS A 23 -0.74 -6.56 -8.52
C CYS A 23 -0.87 -6.85 -7.03
N PHE A 24 -0.50 -5.91 -6.20
CA PHE A 24 -0.69 -6.04 -4.76
C PHE A 24 -0.91 -4.65 -4.17
N TYR A 25 -1.27 -4.63 -2.90
CA TYR A 25 -1.68 -3.39 -2.24
C TYR A 25 -0.86 -3.17 -0.99
N VAL A 26 -0.63 -1.91 -0.67
CA VAL A 26 0.23 -1.52 0.44
C VAL A 26 -0.41 -0.40 1.21
N VAL A 27 -0.43 -0.53 2.53
CA VAL A 27 -0.85 0.54 3.42
C VAL A 27 0.40 1.11 4.06
N SER A 28 0.56 2.41 3.99
CA SER A 28 1.77 3.07 4.48
C SER A 28 1.45 4.39 5.15
N ILE A 29 2.46 4.96 5.77
CA ILE A 29 2.38 6.30 6.29
C ILE A 29 3.11 7.19 5.30
N GLY A 30 2.34 7.78 4.38
CA GLY A 30 2.91 8.63 3.36
C GLY A 30 3.44 7.85 2.17
N GLU A 31 4.24 8.52 1.40
CA GLU A 31 4.76 7.98 0.14
C GLU A 31 5.66 6.77 0.35
N ILE A 32 5.64 5.85 -0.59
CA ILE A 32 6.52 4.68 -0.54
C ILE A 32 7.43 4.69 -1.77
N LYS A 33 8.54 3.98 -1.66
CA LYS A 33 9.51 3.85 -2.74
C LYS A 33 9.63 2.39 -3.15
N ILE A 34 9.67 2.17 -4.45
CA ILE A 34 9.71 0.84 -5.02
C ILE A 34 10.85 0.79 -6.02
N ASN A 35 11.66 -0.25 -5.97
CA ASN A 35 12.76 -0.40 -6.91
C ASN A 35 12.29 -1.08 -8.19
N LYS A 36 13.19 -1.32 -9.12
CA LYS A 36 12.86 -1.92 -10.41
C LYS A 36 12.29 -3.31 -10.30
N ASN A 37 12.65 -4.03 -9.27
CA ASN A 37 12.18 -5.40 -9.08
C ASN A 37 10.83 -5.46 -8.41
N GLY A 38 10.30 -4.33 -8.01
CA GLY A 38 9.02 -4.30 -7.34
C GLY A 38 9.11 -4.42 -5.83
N ASP A 39 10.32 -4.36 -5.30
CA ASP A 39 10.50 -4.43 -3.85
C ASP A 39 10.35 -3.05 -3.24
N ILE A 40 9.69 -3.00 -2.10
CA ILE A 40 9.49 -1.74 -1.39
C ILE A 40 10.72 -1.45 -0.56
N THR A 41 11.31 -0.29 -0.78
CA THR A 41 12.54 0.08 -0.11
C THR A 41 12.35 1.05 1.05
N SER A 42 11.16 1.63 1.16
CA SER A 42 10.90 2.54 2.27
C SER A 42 10.50 1.76 3.51
N LYS A 43 10.62 2.42 4.66
CA LYS A 43 10.36 1.76 5.93
C LYS A 43 9.03 2.15 6.56
N ASN A 44 8.24 2.91 5.87
CA ASN A 44 6.98 3.40 6.41
C ASN A 44 5.78 2.55 6.02
N VAL A 45 6.01 1.31 5.62
CA VAL A 45 4.94 0.39 5.26
C VAL A 45 4.36 -0.24 6.52
N LEU A 46 3.05 -0.22 6.64
CA LEU A 46 2.34 -0.80 7.77
C LEU A 46 1.80 -2.20 7.46
N TYR A 47 1.39 -2.42 6.22
CA TYR A 47 0.75 -3.67 5.85
C TYR A 47 0.75 -3.81 4.34
N SER A 48 0.80 -5.03 3.84
CA SER A 48 0.67 -5.28 2.42
C SER A 48 -0.04 -6.60 2.19
N SER A 49 -0.73 -6.70 1.05
CA SER A 49 -1.48 -7.91 0.71
C SER A 49 -1.78 -7.89 -0.77
N LYS A 50 -1.99 -9.06 -1.34
CA LYS A 50 -2.43 -9.18 -2.72
C LYS A 50 -3.93 -8.93 -2.84
N HIS A 51 -4.64 -8.93 -1.74
CA HIS A 51 -6.09 -8.75 -1.74
C HIS A 51 -6.45 -7.35 -1.24
N LEU A 52 -7.15 -6.62 -2.08
CA LEU A 52 -7.55 -5.26 -1.74
C LEU A 52 -8.38 -5.23 -0.46
N GLN A 53 -9.27 -6.20 -0.30
CA GLN A 53 -10.13 -6.22 0.87
C GLN A 53 -9.35 -6.29 2.18
N ASP A 54 -8.25 -7.06 2.19
CA ASP A 54 -7.41 -7.14 3.39
C ASP A 54 -6.82 -5.79 3.73
N CYS A 55 -6.33 -5.09 2.71
CA CYS A 55 -5.75 -3.77 2.93
C CYS A 55 -6.80 -2.75 3.34
N LEU A 56 -7.99 -2.84 2.77
CA LEU A 56 -9.08 -1.95 3.17
C LEU A 56 -9.48 -2.19 4.62
N ASN A 57 -9.53 -3.44 5.03
CA ASN A 57 -9.85 -3.77 6.42
C ASN A 57 -8.80 -3.17 7.36
N TYR A 58 -7.55 -3.31 7.03
CA TYR A 58 -6.48 -2.74 7.82
C TYR A 58 -6.58 -1.21 7.84
N PHE A 59 -6.79 -0.63 6.67
CA PHE A 59 -6.87 0.81 6.52
C PHE A 59 -7.99 1.40 7.37
N ASN A 60 -9.16 0.77 7.32
CA ASN A 60 -10.32 1.27 8.04
C ASN A 60 -10.20 1.06 9.55
N LYS A 61 -9.55 -0.03 9.97
CA LYS A 61 -9.51 -0.35 11.35
C LYS A 61 -8.39 0.34 12.08
N GLY A 62 -7.30 0.56 11.42
CA GLY A 62 -6.11 1.08 12.05
C GLY A 62 -6.25 2.40 12.74
N GLY A 63 -7.19 3.19 12.32
CA GLY A 63 -7.38 4.50 12.93
C GLY A 63 -8.20 4.46 14.18
N LYS A 64 -8.80 3.32 14.46
CA LYS A 64 -9.65 3.26 15.54
C LYS A 64 -8.98 2.85 16.74
N LYS A 65 -8.25 2.46 16.92
CA LYS A 65 -7.82 2.00 18.06
C LYS A 65 -7.33 2.36 18.66
#